data_2a4de5130c29b611409f768e6c63efc3
#
_entry.id   2a4de5130c29b611409f768e6c63efc3
#
_cell.length_a   1.000
_cell.length_b   1.000
_cell.length_c   1.000
_cell.angle_alpha   90.00
_cell.angle_beta   90.00
_cell.angle_gamma   90.00
#
_symmetry.space_group_name_H-M   'P 1'
#
loop_
_entity.id
_entity.type
_entity.pdbx_description
1 polymer ?
#
loop_
_entity_poly.entity_id
_entity_poly.type
_entity_poly.pdbx_seq_one_letter_code
_entity_poly.pdbx_strand_id
1 'polypeptide(L)'
;LSKDGHTRTVTIRKEEGRDLGLNFNTYLMDEMHQCANHCLFCFVDQMPPNMRPSLYIKDDDERLSFLLGNYTTLTNLGEREAQRIIDLHISPINVSVHATEPQLHCTLLGNKGAERSLEYIRRFCKAGIVMNGQIVVCPGWNDGDALRRTLRDLTDWQFSSCSLVPVGITKYRKGLAKLRPVDSECAREIIAIAEEYGQENLRRYGTRR
;
A
#
# COMPACT_ATOMS: atom_id res chain seq x y z
N LEU A 1 -23.15 1.95 -18.35
CA LEU A 1 -23.28 3.13 -17.50
C LEU A 1 -24.23 2.80 -16.36
N SER A 2 -23.82 3.07 -15.13
CA SER A 2 -24.68 2.93 -13.94
C SER A 2 -24.82 4.30 -13.27
N LYS A 3 -26.03 4.68 -12.92
CA LYS A 3 -26.32 5.88 -12.13
C LYS A 3 -27.47 5.53 -11.21
N ASP A 4 -27.34 5.87 -9.92
CA ASP A 4 -28.38 5.64 -8.89
C ASP A 4 -28.90 4.19 -8.84
N GLY A 5 -28.00 3.20 -9.04
CA GLY A 5 -28.35 1.78 -9.07
C GLY A 5 -28.99 1.30 -10.38
N HIS A 6 -29.26 2.18 -11.34
CA HIS A 6 -29.79 1.83 -12.65
C HIS A 6 -28.68 1.64 -13.66
N THR A 7 -28.60 0.46 -14.27
CA THR A 7 -27.64 0.17 -15.33
C THR A 7 -28.30 0.40 -16.71
N ARG A 8 -27.67 1.22 -17.52
CA ARG A 8 -28.08 1.44 -18.91
C ARG A 8 -26.96 1.03 -19.86
N THR A 9 -27.25 0.16 -20.81
CA THR A 9 -26.35 -0.15 -21.92
C THR A 9 -26.59 0.83 -23.04
N VAL A 10 -25.53 1.46 -23.53
CA VAL A 10 -25.56 2.38 -24.68
C VAL A 10 -24.54 1.90 -25.68
N THR A 11 -25.01 1.67 -26.94
CA THR A 11 -24.13 1.33 -28.05
C THR A 11 -23.77 2.59 -28.80
N ILE A 12 -22.50 2.88 -28.93
CA ILE A 12 -21.97 4.04 -29.65
C ILE A 12 -21.14 3.51 -30.83
N ARG A 13 -21.42 3.97 -32.02
CA ARG A 13 -20.56 3.75 -33.21
C ARG A 13 -19.69 4.99 -33.38
N LYS A 14 -18.38 4.79 -33.41
CA LYS A 14 -17.40 5.86 -33.62
C LYS A 14 -16.29 5.37 -34.55
N GLU A 15 -15.63 6.30 -35.22
CA GLU A 15 -14.40 6.04 -35.95
C GLU A 15 -13.24 5.74 -34.97
N GLU A 16 -12.26 4.97 -35.43
CA GLU A 16 -11.06 4.68 -34.68
C GLU A 16 -10.33 6.00 -34.32
N GLY A 17 -9.85 6.08 -33.09
CA GLY A 17 -9.14 7.27 -32.59
C GLY A 17 -10.03 8.44 -32.13
N ARG A 18 -11.36 8.42 -32.37
CA ARG A 18 -12.27 9.43 -31.82
C ARG A 18 -12.62 9.17 -30.37
N ASP A 19 -12.70 10.23 -29.59
CA ASP A 19 -13.17 10.19 -28.21
C ASP A 19 -14.65 9.75 -28.15
N LEU A 20 -15.05 9.11 -27.04
CA LEU A 20 -16.44 8.78 -26.75
C LEU A 20 -17.27 9.98 -26.31
N GLY A 21 -16.64 11.14 -26.03
CA GLY A 21 -17.30 12.34 -25.53
C GLY A 21 -17.84 12.18 -24.10
N LEU A 22 -17.27 11.24 -23.31
CA LEU A 22 -17.63 11.05 -21.92
C LEU A 22 -16.73 11.93 -21.04
N ASN A 23 -17.36 12.87 -20.34
CA ASN A 23 -16.70 13.67 -19.32
C ASN A 23 -17.20 13.19 -17.96
N PHE A 24 -16.28 12.77 -17.10
CA PHE A 24 -16.59 12.41 -15.72
C PHE A 24 -16.32 13.58 -14.79
N ASN A 25 -17.17 13.79 -13.80
CA ASN A 25 -17.01 14.86 -12.82
C ASN A 25 -15.77 14.65 -11.93
N THR A 26 -15.39 13.39 -11.73
CA THR A 26 -14.18 12.97 -11.01
C THR A 26 -13.51 11.81 -11.75
N TYR A 27 -12.20 11.66 -11.61
CA TYR A 27 -11.47 10.53 -12.22
C TYR A 27 -11.76 9.18 -11.56
N LEU A 28 -12.33 9.15 -10.36
CA LEU A 28 -12.74 7.91 -9.69
C LEU A 28 -14.16 7.49 -10.04
N MET A 29 -14.99 8.42 -10.59
CA MET A 29 -16.42 8.24 -10.93
C MET A 29 -17.36 8.04 -9.72
N ASP A 30 -16.83 7.78 -8.53
CA ASP A 30 -17.52 7.63 -7.26
C ASP A 30 -16.65 8.19 -6.10
N GLU A 31 -17.08 7.97 -4.86
CA GLU A 31 -16.35 8.45 -3.68
C GLU A 31 -15.04 7.68 -3.48
N MET A 32 -14.01 8.39 -3.01
CA MET A 32 -12.72 7.82 -2.66
C MET A 32 -12.84 6.93 -1.42
N HIS A 33 -12.21 5.77 -1.46
CA HIS A 33 -12.12 4.89 -0.30
C HIS A 33 -11.22 5.51 0.78
N GLN A 34 -11.78 5.71 1.96
CA GLN A 34 -11.02 6.24 3.09
C GLN A 34 -10.36 5.11 3.86
N CYS A 35 -9.19 5.41 4.43
CA CYS A 35 -8.43 4.46 5.24
C CYS A 35 -9.17 4.13 6.55
N ALA A 36 -9.34 2.85 6.82
CA ALA A 36 -9.95 2.33 8.05
C ALA A 36 -8.92 1.94 9.12
N ASN A 37 -7.63 2.19 8.89
CA ASN A 37 -6.56 1.79 9.77
C ASN A 37 -6.23 2.85 10.83
N HIS A 38 -5.63 2.39 11.93
CA HIS A 38 -5.08 3.20 13.01
C HIS A 38 -3.60 2.87 13.22
N CYS A 39 -2.81 3.01 12.14
CA CYS A 39 -1.40 2.63 12.12
C CYS A 39 -0.61 3.30 13.25
N LEU A 40 0.26 2.55 13.93
CA LEU A 40 1.11 3.07 15.01
C LEU A 40 1.94 4.27 14.56
N PHE A 41 2.29 4.32 13.28
CA PHE A 41 3.14 5.33 12.64
C PHE A 41 2.38 6.29 11.72
N CYS A 42 1.04 6.32 11.74
CA CYS A 42 0.25 7.15 10.83
C CYS A 42 0.71 8.61 10.89
N PHE A 43 1.19 9.15 9.77
CA PHE A 43 1.66 10.53 9.71
C PHE A 43 0.51 11.53 9.78
N VAL A 44 -0.69 11.16 9.31
CA VAL A 44 -1.88 12.02 9.39
C VAL A 44 -2.33 12.19 10.84
N ASP A 45 -2.27 11.12 11.65
CA ASP A 45 -2.68 11.18 13.08
C ASP A 45 -1.73 12.03 13.93
N GLN A 46 -0.56 12.34 13.43
CA GLN A 46 0.42 13.19 14.10
C GLN A 46 0.67 14.53 13.39
N MET A 47 -0.32 14.98 12.60
CA MET A 47 -0.33 16.32 12.00
C MET A 47 -0.69 17.38 13.07
N PRO A 48 -0.22 18.65 12.90
CA PRO A 48 -0.65 19.74 13.76
C PRO A 48 -2.17 19.91 13.74
N PRO A 49 -2.82 20.16 14.88
CA PRO A 49 -4.26 20.44 14.89
C PRO A 49 -4.60 21.76 14.20
N ASN A 50 -5.86 21.92 13.80
CA ASN A 50 -6.43 23.14 13.23
C ASN A 50 -5.78 23.63 11.91
N MET A 51 -5.26 22.72 11.12
CA MET A 51 -4.81 23.01 9.76
C MET A 51 -5.98 22.82 8.76
N ARG A 52 -5.73 23.14 7.47
CA ARG A 52 -6.75 22.92 6.42
C ARG A 52 -7.24 21.47 6.39
N PRO A 53 -8.55 21.23 6.16
CA PRO A 53 -9.13 19.87 6.22
C PRO A 53 -8.46 18.86 5.28
N SER A 54 -7.96 19.31 4.12
CA SER A 54 -7.28 18.44 3.15
C SER A 54 -6.01 17.75 3.68
N LEU A 55 -5.40 18.24 4.76
CA LEU A 55 -4.25 17.61 5.40
C LEU A 55 -4.61 16.41 6.28
N TYR A 56 -5.88 16.22 6.58
CA TYR A 56 -6.36 15.12 7.44
C TYR A 56 -7.07 14.02 6.65
N ILE A 57 -7.04 14.10 5.32
CA ILE A 57 -7.59 13.06 4.46
C ILE A 57 -6.67 11.86 4.53
N LYS A 58 -7.23 10.71 4.88
CA LYS A 58 -6.57 9.41 4.84
C LYS A 58 -7.14 8.62 3.67
N ASP A 59 -6.43 8.60 2.56
CA ASP A 59 -6.79 7.76 1.42
C ASP A 59 -6.26 6.34 1.61
N ASP A 60 -7.03 5.37 1.15
CA ASP A 60 -6.62 3.96 1.03
C ASP A 60 -7.37 3.31 -0.13
N ASP A 61 -7.30 3.97 -1.29
CA ASP A 61 -8.01 3.62 -2.50
C ASP A 61 -7.05 2.96 -3.50
N GLU A 62 -7.29 1.72 -3.83
CA GLU A 62 -6.47 0.95 -4.75
C GLU A 62 -6.41 1.55 -6.17
N ARG A 63 -7.46 2.30 -6.57
CA ARG A 63 -7.51 2.98 -7.87
C ARG A 63 -6.52 4.14 -7.91
N LEU A 64 -6.34 4.84 -6.80
CA LEU A 64 -5.33 5.90 -6.69
C LEU A 64 -3.91 5.33 -6.73
N SER A 65 -3.72 4.09 -6.29
CA SER A 65 -2.43 3.42 -6.45
C SER A 65 -2.06 3.25 -7.92
N PHE A 66 -2.98 2.76 -8.74
CA PHE A 66 -2.77 2.59 -10.17
C PHE A 66 -2.70 3.94 -10.92
N LEU A 67 -3.59 4.89 -10.61
CA LEU A 67 -3.72 6.15 -11.35
C LEU A 67 -2.63 7.17 -11.00
N LEU A 68 -2.26 7.26 -9.73
CA LEU A 68 -1.40 8.32 -9.18
C LEU A 68 -0.13 7.79 -8.50
N GLY A 69 0.00 6.48 -8.33
CA GLY A 69 1.14 5.88 -7.64
C GLY A 69 1.05 5.93 -6.11
N ASN A 70 -0.13 6.20 -5.54
CA ASN A 70 -0.33 6.20 -4.10
C ASN A 70 -0.13 4.81 -3.52
N TYR A 71 0.37 4.73 -2.29
CA TYR A 71 0.46 3.47 -1.55
C TYR A 71 -0.85 3.18 -0.84
N THR A 72 -1.41 1.98 -1.04
CA THR A 72 -2.61 1.48 -0.38
C THR A 72 -2.27 0.33 0.56
N THR A 73 -3.08 0.12 1.60
CA THR A 73 -2.91 -1.03 2.50
C THR A 73 -3.72 -2.25 2.06
N LEU A 74 -4.68 -2.08 1.15
CA LEU A 74 -5.64 -3.11 0.71
C LEU A 74 -6.52 -3.66 1.84
N THR A 75 -6.56 -3.01 3.01
CA THR A 75 -7.32 -3.52 4.17
C THR A 75 -8.83 -3.30 4.05
N ASN A 76 -9.24 -2.31 3.26
CA ASN A 76 -10.64 -2.00 2.95
C ASN A 76 -11.11 -2.57 1.61
N LEU A 77 -10.25 -3.36 0.93
CA LEU A 77 -10.58 -3.98 -0.34
C LEU A 77 -11.60 -5.11 -0.15
N GLY A 78 -12.64 -5.11 -0.99
CA GLY A 78 -13.62 -6.20 -1.05
C GLY A 78 -13.21 -7.31 -2.02
N GLU A 79 -13.85 -8.48 -1.91
CA GLU A 79 -13.56 -9.62 -2.79
C GLU A 79 -13.86 -9.32 -4.26
N ARG A 80 -14.93 -8.57 -4.52
CA ARG A 80 -15.34 -8.18 -5.87
C ARG A 80 -14.30 -7.27 -6.53
N GLU A 81 -13.80 -6.29 -5.78
CA GLU A 81 -12.77 -5.36 -6.23
C GLU A 81 -11.44 -6.09 -6.45
N ALA A 82 -11.06 -6.98 -5.52
CA ALA A 82 -9.87 -7.82 -5.67
C ALA A 82 -9.93 -8.69 -6.93
N GLN A 83 -11.07 -9.33 -7.19
CA GLN A 83 -11.24 -10.12 -8.41
C GLN A 83 -11.20 -9.24 -9.67
N ARG A 84 -11.78 -8.05 -9.64
CA ARG A 84 -11.73 -7.10 -10.75
C ARG A 84 -10.30 -6.65 -11.08
N ILE A 85 -9.46 -6.42 -10.07
CA ILE A 85 -8.04 -6.11 -10.27
C ILE A 85 -7.36 -7.22 -11.05
N ILE A 86 -7.63 -8.48 -10.70
CA ILE A 86 -7.05 -9.65 -11.36
C ILE A 86 -7.58 -9.75 -12.80
N ASP A 87 -8.91 -9.69 -12.99
CA ASP A 87 -9.55 -9.87 -14.29
C ASP A 87 -9.13 -8.79 -15.31
N LEU A 88 -8.97 -7.56 -14.86
CA LEU A 88 -8.53 -6.44 -15.69
C LEU A 88 -7.02 -6.27 -15.74
N HIS A 89 -6.27 -7.09 -15.00
CA HIS A 89 -4.81 -7.02 -14.87
C HIS A 89 -4.31 -5.61 -14.52
N ILE A 90 -4.97 -4.97 -13.54
CA ILE A 90 -4.62 -3.61 -13.09
C ILE A 90 -3.26 -3.64 -12.41
N SER A 91 -2.27 -3.01 -13.03
CA SER A 91 -0.85 -3.09 -12.66
C SER A 91 -0.10 -1.82 -13.09
N PRO A 92 0.88 -1.29 -12.36
CA PRO A 92 1.33 -1.76 -11.03
C PRO A 92 0.42 -1.33 -9.88
N ILE A 93 0.55 -2.00 -8.73
CA ILE A 93 -0.06 -1.59 -7.46
C ILE A 93 1.03 -1.35 -6.43
N ASN A 94 0.98 -0.20 -5.76
CA ASN A 94 1.89 0.15 -4.68
C ASN A 94 1.24 -0.18 -3.33
N VAL A 95 1.89 -1.01 -2.52
CA VAL A 95 1.30 -1.54 -1.28
C VAL A 95 2.14 -1.22 -0.06
N SER A 96 1.49 -0.65 0.95
CA SER A 96 2.04 -0.48 2.29
C SER A 96 1.96 -1.80 3.05
N VAL A 97 3.06 -2.57 3.08
CA VAL A 97 3.09 -3.94 3.65
C VAL A 97 3.44 -3.94 5.14
N HIS A 98 4.49 -3.25 5.52
CA HIS A 98 5.06 -3.08 6.86
C HIS A 98 5.53 -4.37 7.55
N ALA A 99 4.79 -5.47 7.47
CA ALA A 99 5.14 -6.80 7.95
C ALA A 99 4.32 -7.87 7.21
N THR A 100 4.88 -9.09 7.04
CA THR A 100 4.17 -10.24 6.47
C THR A 100 3.74 -11.25 7.54
N GLU A 101 4.20 -11.10 8.78
CA GLU A 101 3.68 -11.84 9.92
C GLU A 101 2.29 -11.28 10.26
N PRO A 102 1.19 -12.10 10.21
CA PRO A 102 -0.18 -11.58 10.30
C PRO A 102 -0.48 -10.80 11.57
N GLN A 103 -0.03 -11.28 12.73
CA GLN A 103 -0.29 -10.62 14.01
C GLN A 103 0.43 -9.28 14.12
N LEU A 104 1.69 -9.22 13.66
CA LEU A 104 2.47 -7.98 13.63
C LEU A 104 1.87 -7.00 12.61
N HIS A 105 1.45 -7.48 11.43
CA HIS A 105 0.78 -6.68 10.42
C HIS A 105 -0.47 -6.01 10.98
N CYS A 106 -1.36 -6.77 11.63
CA CYS A 106 -2.55 -6.24 12.30
C CYS A 106 -2.20 -5.20 13.38
N THR A 107 -1.15 -5.47 14.16
CA THR A 107 -0.70 -4.58 15.24
C THR A 107 -0.18 -3.26 14.67
N LEU A 108 0.68 -3.30 13.66
CA LEU A 108 1.25 -2.11 13.02
C LEU A 108 0.18 -1.24 12.38
N LEU A 109 -0.81 -1.85 11.74
CA LEU A 109 -1.93 -1.14 11.10
C LEU A 109 -3.04 -0.73 12.09
N GLY A 110 -3.00 -1.23 13.34
CA GLY A 110 -4.06 -0.97 14.30
C GLY A 110 -5.43 -1.47 13.83
N ASN A 111 -5.46 -2.56 13.07
CA ASN A 111 -6.66 -3.12 12.45
C ASN A 111 -6.62 -4.66 12.54
N LYS A 112 -7.54 -5.22 13.32
CA LYS A 112 -7.60 -6.67 13.57
C LYS A 112 -7.91 -7.51 12.33
N GLY A 113 -8.53 -6.90 11.31
CA GLY A 113 -8.86 -7.57 10.04
C GLY A 113 -7.80 -7.37 8.95
N ALA A 114 -6.70 -6.69 9.24
CA ALA A 114 -5.69 -6.36 8.24
C ALA A 114 -4.99 -7.58 7.62
N GLU A 115 -4.95 -8.72 8.32
CA GLU A 115 -4.35 -9.98 7.79
C GLU A 115 -4.92 -10.39 6.44
N ARG A 116 -6.18 -10.03 6.15
CA ARG A 116 -6.84 -10.31 4.88
C ARG A 116 -6.14 -9.65 3.69
N SER A 117 -5.54 -8.48 3.89
CA SER A 117 -4.78 -7.81 2.83
C SER A 117 -3.56 -8.62 2.39
N LEU A 118 -2.92 -9.39 3.29
CA LEU A 118 -1.82 -10.27 2.95
C LEU A 118 -2.25 -11.42 2.00
N GLU A 119 -3.51 -11.86 2.12
CA GLU A 119 -4.07 -12.85 1.21
C GLU A 119 -4.28 -12.23 -0.20
N TYR A 120 -4.84 -11.02 -0.27
CA TYR A 120 -4.98 -10.31 -1.55
C TYR A 120 -3.63 -10.06 -2.23
N ILE A 121 -2.61 -9.63 -1.47
CA ILE A 121 -1.26 -9.45 -1.97
C ILE A 121 -0.75 -10.74 -2.63
N ARG A 122 -0.85 -11.89 -1.94
CA ARG A 122 -0.42 -13.19 -2.51
C ARG A 122 -1.19 -13.58 -3.77
N ARG A 123 -2.49 -13.32 -3.79
CA ARG A 123 -3.34 -13.58 -4.98
C ARG A 123 -2.91 -12.71 -6.16
N PHE A 124 -2.64 -11.43 -5.92
CA PHE A 124 -2.19 -10.50 -6.96
C PHE A 124 -0.84 -10.92 -7.52
N CYS A 125 0.12 -11.27 -6.68
CA CYS A 125 1.41 -11.77 -7.12
C CYS A 125 1.26 -13.06 -7.97
N LYS A 126 0.41 -14.01 -7.54
CA LYS A 126 0.11 -15.23 -8.32
C LYS A 126 -0.56 -14.94 -9.66
N ALA A 127 -1.36 -13.88 -9.74
CA ALA A 127 -2.01 -13.44 -10.97
C ALA A 127 -1.07 -12.62 -11.89
N GLY A 128 0.20 -12.39 -11.51
CA GLY A 128 1.16 -11.63 -12.29
C GLY A 128 0.99 -10.11 -12.21
N ILE A 129 0.24 -9.61 -11.23
CA ILE A 129 0.14 -8.17 -10.97
C ILE A 129 1.49 -7.67 -10.45
N VAL A 130 2.04 -6.63 -11.05
CA VAL A 130 3.28 -5.99 -10.59
C VAL A 130 3.00 -5.26 -9.28
N MET A 131 3.75 -5.62 -8.22
CA MET A 131 3.60 -5.06 -6.89
C MET A 131 4.86 -4.31 -6.48
N ASN A 132 4.71 -3.08 -5.98
CA ASN A 132 5.76 -2.33 -5.32
C ASN A 132 5.43 -2.22 -3.83
N GLY A 133 6.36 -2.63 -2.99
CA GLY A 133 6.18 -2.64 -1.54
C GLY A 133 6.73 -1.40 -0.86
N GLN A 134 6.13 -1.01 0.26
CA GLN A 134 6.68 -0.04 1.19
C GLN A 134 6.60 -0.59 2.61
N ILE A 135 7.69 -0.41 3.36
CA ILE A 135 7.79 -0.76 4.77
C ILE A 135 8.19 0.50 5.53
N VAL A 136 7.31 1.02 6.39
CA VAL A 136 7.71 1.99 7.40
C VAL A 136 8.36 1.22 8.53
N VAL A 137 9.66 1.40 8.72
CA VAL A 137 10.42 0.69 9.75
C VAL A 137 10.29 1.44 11.07
N CYS A 138 9.72 0.74 12.05
CA CYS A 138 9.51 1.20 13.41
C CYS A 138 10.43 0.40 14.34
N PRO A 139 11.54 1.00 14.84
CA PRO A 139 12.50 0.29 15.69
C PRO A 139 11.86 -0.34 16.92
N GLY A 140 12.17 -1.63 17.15
CA GLY A 140 11.59 -2.45 18.21
C GLY A 140 10.23 -3.06 17.87
N TRP A 141 9.70 -2.87 16.64
CA TRP A 141 8.46 -3.46 16.17
C TRP A 141 8.68 -4.36 14.96
N ASN A 142 9.13 -3.80 13.85
CA ASN A 142 9.29 -4.52 12.57
C ASN A 142 10.70 -4.38 11.96
N ASP A 143 11.69 -4.08 12.78
CA ASP A 143 13.12 -4.15 12.47
C ASP A 143 13.71 -5.55 12.67
N GLY A 144 15.02 -5.73 12.53
CA GLY A 144 15.73 -6.97 12.78
C GLY A 144 15.12 -8.19 12.07
N ASP A 145 14.81 -9.24 12.81
CA ASP A 145 14.28 -10.51 12.27
C ASP A 145 12.91 -10.35 11.61
N ALA A 146 12.06 -9.46 12.11
CA ALA A 146 10.76 -9.17 11.50
C ALA A 146 10.92 -8.55 10.12
N LEU A 147 11.90 -7.64 9.95
CA LEU A 147 12.24 -7.05 8.66
C LEU A 147 12.80 -8.11 7.71
N ARG A 148 13.74 -8.95 8.19
CA ARG A 148 14.30 -10.06 7.41
C ARG A 148 13.22 -11.02 6.91
N ARG A 149 12.27 -11.40 7.77
CA ARG A 149 11.12 -12.22 7.39
C ARG A 149 10.30 -11.55 6.30
N THR A 150 9.96 -10.29 6.49
CA THR A 150 9.14 -9.54 5.53
C THR A 150 9.83 -9.45 4.16
N LEU A 151 11.10 -9.08 4.11
CA LEU A 151 11.85 -8.98 2.85
C LEU A 151 12.00 -10.34 2.15
N ARG A 152 12.20 -11.42 2.90
CA ARG A 152 12.20 -12.79 2.36
C ARG A 152 10.88 -13.10 1.67
N ASP A 153 9.77 -12.90 2.38
CA ASP A 153 8.44 -13.18 1.84
C ASP A 153 8.15 -12.35 0.59
N LEU A 154 8.50 -11.05 0.58
CA LEU A 154 8.33 -10.19 -0.59
C LEU A 154 9.22 -10.61 -1.77
N THR A 155 10.43 -11.10 -1.49
CA THR A 155 11.33 -11.68 -2.50
C THR A 155 10.70 -12.92 -3.12
N ASP A 156 10.19 -13.84 -2.29
CA ASP A 156 9.57 -15.09 -2.75
C ASP A 156 8.23 -14.85 -3.48
N TRP A 157 7.50 -13.80 -3.11
CA TRP A 157 6.29 -13.35 -3.85
C TRP A 157 6.62 -12.52 -5.09
N GLN A 158 7.89 -12.30 -5.38
CA GLN A 158 8.39 -11.62 -6.58
C GLN A 158 7.93 -10.15 -6.69
N PHE A 159 7.89 -9.44 -5.58
CA PHE A 159 7.68 -7.99 -5.63
C PHE A 159 8.70 -7.33 -6.57
N SER A 160 8.23 -6.34 -7.33
CA SER A 160 9.08 -5.61 -8.29
C SER A 160 10.09 -4.69 -7.58
N SER A 161 9.67 -4.11 -6.46
CA SER A 161 10.52 -3.28 -5.62
C SER A 161 9.98 -3.23 -4.18
N CYS A 162 10.86 -2.87 -3.22
CA CYS A 162 10.44 -2.58 -1.85
C CYS A 162 11.23 -1.39 -1.29
N SER A 163 10.50 -0.37 -0.86
CA SER A 163 11.07 0.83 -0.21
C SER A 163 11.05 0.69 1.30
N LEU A 164 12.20 0.85 1.95
CA LEU A 164 12.31 0.93 3.41
C LEU A 164 12.33 2.40 3.83
N VAL A 165 11.34 2.81 4.60
CA VAL A 165 11.15 4.20 5.02
C VAL A 165 11.29 4.29 6.54
N PRO A 166 12.22 5.11 7.08
CA PRO A 166 12.30 5.29 8.53
C PRO A 166 11.04 5.95 9.05
N VAL A 167 10.57 5.51 10.23
CA VAL A 167 9.38 6.10 10.85
C VAL A 167 9.59 7.59 11.14
N GLY A 168 8.65 8.43 10.67
CA GLY A 168 8.59 9.84 10.99
C GLY A 168 7.89 10.08 12.33
N ILE A 169 8.48 10.90 13.20
CA ILE A 169 7.95 11.23 14.53
C ILE A 169 7.81 12.75 14.67
N THR A 170 6.62 13.21 15.03
CA THR A 170 6.36 14.62 15.31
C THR A 170 6.06 14.87 16.79
N LYS A 171 6.07 16.14 17.21
CA LYS A 171 5.70 16.54 18.57
C LYS A 171 4.19 16.38 18.87
N TYR A 172 3.37 16.08 17.87
CA TYR A 172 1.90 15.97 17.99
C TYR A 172 1.42 14.54 18.25
N ARG A 173 2.27 13.70 18.84
CA ARG A 173 1.95 12.28 19.13
C ARG A 173 1.31 12.03 20.50
N LYS A 174 0.71 13.03 21.13
CA LYS A 174 0.02 12.84 22.42
C LYS A 174 -1.12 11.83 22.27
N GLY A 175 -1.10 10.78 23.08
CA GLY A 175 -2.11 9.71 23.05
C GLY A 175 -1.87 8.61 22.02
N LEU A 176 -0.89 8.76 21.13
CA LEU A 176 -0.50 7.72 20.18
C LEU A 176 0.55 6.76 20.78
N ALA A 177 0.72 5.60 20.13
CA ALA A 177 1.71 4.60 20.54
C ALA A 177 3.12 5.20 20.65
N LYS A 178 3.86 4.77 21.65
CA LYS A 178 5.25 5.21 21.84
C LYS A 178 6.13 4.55 20.78
N LEU A 179 6.75 5.38 19.96
CA LEU A 179 7.75 4.98 18.97
C LEU A 179 9.05 5.72 19.23
N ARG A 180 10.17 5.10 18.89
CA ARG A 180 11.47 5.77 18.85
C ARG A 180 11.88 6.07 17.41
N PRO A 181 12.60 7.15 17.13
CA PRO A 181 13.14 7.41 15.81
C PRO A 181 14.18 6.34 15.44
N VAL A 182 14.44 6.21 14.15
CA VAL A 182 15.58 5.45 13.65
C VAL A 182 16.85 6.25 13.96
N ASP A 183 17.70 5.74 14.83
CA ASP A 183 19.03 6.28 15.11
C ASP A 183 20.08 5.73 14.12
N SER A 184 21.33 6.18 14.25
CA SER A 184 22.39 5.81 13.30
C SER A 184 22.81 4.33 13.39
N GLU A 185 22.63 3.67 14.53
CA GLU A 185 22.91 2.26 14.71
C GLU A 185 21.84 1.42 14.03
N CYS A 186 20.59 1.69 14.35
CA CYS A 186 19.43 1.07 13.72
C CYS A 186 19.42 1.28 12.18
N ALA A 187 19.77 2.50 11.73
CA ALA A 187 19.87 2.79 10.30
C ALA A 187 20.92 1.91 9.59
N ARG A 188 22.10 1.71 10.21
CA ARG A 188 23.15 0.83 9.64
C ARG A 188 22.67 -0.62 9.56
N GLU A 189 21.96 -1.11 10.58
CA GLU A 189 21.39 -2.46 10.57
C GLU A 189 20.35 -2.62 9.46
N ILE A 190 19.41 -1.66 9.34
CA ILE A 190 18.39 -1.67 8.29
C ILE A 190 19.04 -1.68 6.89
N ILE A 191 20.06 -0.84 6.67
CA ILE A 191 20.80 -0.78 5.41
C ILE A 191 21.50 -2.11 5.13
N ALA A 192 22.17 -2.71 6.12
CA ALA A 192 22.83 -3.99 5.97
C ALA A 192 21.85 -5.10 5.56
N ILE A 193 20.65 -5.14 6.19
CA ILE A 193 19.61 -6.08 5.82
C ILE A 193 19.11 -5.82 4.39
N ALA A 194 18.88 -4.56 4.02
CA ALA A 194 18.44 -4.18 2.68
C ALA A 194 19.47 -4.59 1.60
N GLU A 195 20.76 -4.37 1.87
CA GLU A 195 21.85 -4.77 0.98
C GLU A 195 21.94 -6.29 0.81
N GLU A 196 21.79 -7.06 1.89
CA GLU A 196 21.76 -8.53 1.86
C GLU A 196 20.68 -9.02 0.90
N TYR A 197 19.43 -8.55 1.05
CA TYR A 197 18.31 -8.94 0.18
C TYR A 197 18.43 -8.36 -1.22
N GLY A 198 18.98 -7.16 -1.39
CA GLY A 198 19.28 -6.59 -2.69
C GLY A 198 20.27 -7.45 -3.48
N GLN A 199 21.32 -7.96 -2.84
CA GLN A 199 22.28 -8.88 -3.45
C GLN A 199 21.64 -10.25 -3.76
N GLU A 200 20.81 -10.77 -2.87
CA GLU A 200 20.05 -12.01 -3.11
C GLU A 200 19.13 -11.87 -4.33
N ASN A 201 18.37 -10.77 -4.42
CA ASN A 201 17.49 -10.49 -5.55
C ASN A 201 18.28 -10.32 -6.86
N LEU A 202 19.45 -9.68 -6.82
CA LEU A 202 20.32 -9.55 -7.99
C LEU A 202 20.77 -10.92 -8.49
N ARG A 203 21.11 -11.83 -7.59
CA ARG A 203 21.49 -13.22 -7.96
C ARG A 203 20.33 -14.01 -8.52
N ARG A 204 19.13 -13.90 -7.93
CA ARG A 204 17.94 -14.69 -8.33
C ARG A 204 17.27 -14.15 -9.58
N TYR A 205 17.18 -12.83 -9.70
CA TYR A 205 16.28 -12.17 -10.65
C TYR A 205 16.99 -11.16 -11.58
N GLY A 206 18.29 -10.94 -11.41
CA GLY A 206 19.06 -9.98 -12.21
C GLY A 206 18.81 -8.50 -11.86
N THR A 207 18.02 -8.21 -10.81
CA THR A 207 17.74 -6.86 -10.32
C THR A 207 17.81 -6.82 -8.80
N ARG A 208 18.08 -5.65 -8.22
CA ARG A 208 18.18 -5.52 -6.75
C ARG A 208 16.82 -5.41 -6.04
N ARG A 209 15.74 -5.24 -6.76
CA ARG A 209 14.34 -5.10 -6.34
C ARG A 209 14.09 -4.29 -5.06
#